data_1be3fbb87358580e7b2927e7f7ab1bf7
#
_entry.id   1be3fbb87358580e7b2927e7f7ab1bf7
#
_cell.length_a   1.000
_cell.length_b   1.000
_cell.length_c   1.000
_cell.angle_alpha   90.00
_cell.angle_beta   90.00
_cell.angle_gamma   90.00
#
_symmetry.space_group_name_H-M   'P 1'
#
loop_
_entity.id
_entity.type
_entity.pdbx_description
1 polymer ?
#
loop_
_entity_poly.entity_id
_entity_poly.type
_entity_poly.pdbx_seq_one_letter_code
_entity_poly.pdbx_strand_id
1 'polypeptide(L)'
;MKNHVIPIGSRKKVPSGDILYLQSDLNYTKVFLVNGQMIFSSTTLKTIESRLAENPEFLRINRGLVINRQHVKTYQEASVELSNNLSFVVSRRRKAFLNVI
;
A
#
# COMPACT_ATOMS: atom_id res chain seq x y z
N MET A 1 14.86 -2.64 -10.87
CA MET A 1 13.67 -3.23 -10.29
C MET A 1 12.52 -3.19 -11.27
N LYS A 2 11.77 -4.28 -11.38
CA LYS A 2 10.69 -4.32 -12.35
C LYS A 2 9.45 -3.63 -11.81
N ASN A 3 8.86 -2.79 -12.66
CA ASN A 3 7.62 -2.09 -12.36
C ASN A 3 6.49 -2.91 -12.95
N HIS A 4 5.81 -3.67 -12.10
CA HIS A 4 4.66 -4.46 -12.54
C HIS A 4 3.44 -3.57 -12.63
N VAL A 5 2.54 -3.89 -13.55
CA VAL A 5 1.26 -3.20 -13.67
C VAL A 5 0.24 -3.96 -12.83
N ILE A 6 -0.38 -3.25 -11.89
CA ILE A 6 -1.29 -3.85 -10.92
C ILE A 6 -2.74 -3.53 -11.30
N PRO A 7 -3.59 -4.54 -11.52
CA PRO A 7 -5.01 -4.29 -11.75
C PRO A 7 -5.68 -3.94 -10.43
N ILE A 8 -6.16 -2.70 -10.34
CA ILE A 8 -6.74 -2.18 -9.10
C ILE A 8 -8.26 -2.15 -9.11
N GLY A 9 -8.88 -2.75 -10.13
CA GLY A 9 -10.33 -2.75 -10.27
C GLY A 9 -10.79 -1.67 -11.24
N SER A 10 -12.09 -1.69 -11.58
CA SER A 10 -12.70 -0.73 -12.49
C SER A 10 -11.97 -0.64 -13.83
N ARG A 11 -11.39 -1.76 -14.28
CA ARG A 11 -10.62 -1.87 -15.52
C ARG A 11 -9.39 -0.95 -15.55
N LYS A 12 -8.92 -0.52 -14.39
CA LYS A 12 -7.74 0.32 -14.28
C LYS A 12 -6.55 -0.49 -13.84
N LYS A 13 -5.39 -0.16 -14.41
CA LYS A 13 -4.11 -0.76 -14.05
C LYS A 13 -3.12 0.35 -13.74
N VAL A 14 -2.28 0.13 -12.74
CA VAL A 14 -1.32 1.14 -12.29
C VAL A 14 0.05 0.47 -12.11
N PRO A 15 1.13 1.10 -12.60
CA PRO A 15 2.46 0.57 -12.32
C PRO A 15 2.72 0.51 -10.81
N SER A 16 3.30 -0.59 -10.34
CA SER A 16 3.50 -0.81 -8.92
C SER A 16 4.31 0.30 -8.26
N GLY A 17 5.31 0.82 -8.95
CA GLY A 17 6.15 1.90 -8.41
C GLY A 17 5.43 3.22 -8.25
N ASP A 18 4.29 3.40 -8.90
CA ASP A 18 3.50 4.63 -8.78
C ASP A 18 2.56 4.60 -7.59
N ILE A 19 2.37 3.44 -6.97
CA ILE A 19 1.46 3.30 -5.83
C ILE A 19 2.21 3.63 -4.55
N LEU A 20 1.71 4.62 -3.81
CA LEU A 20 2.27 5.01 -2.54
C LEU A 20 1.71 4.14 -1.41
N TYR A 21 0.40 4.07 -1.32
CA TYR A 21 -0.29 3.19 -0.39
C TYR A 21 -1.75 3.00 -0.81
N LEU A 22 -2.38 1.98 -0.22
CA LEU A 22 -3.78 1.66 -0.45
C LEU A 22 -4.50 1.64 0.89
N GLN A 23 -5.70 2.21 0.90
CA GLN A 23 -6.49 2.33 2.13
C GLN A 23 -7.90 1.80 1.87
N SER A 24 -8.38 0.93 2.77
CA SER A 24 -9.75 0.43 2.66
C SER A 24 -10.75 1.51 3.10
N ASP A 25 -11.91 1.51 2.44
CA ASP A 25 -13.03 2.37 2.78
C ASP A 25 -14.28 1.54 2.56
N LEU A 26 -14.73 0.84 3.62
CA LEU A 26 -15.82 -0.14 3.53
C LEU A 26 -15.48 -1.19 2.49
N ASN A 27 -16.30 -1.32 1.44
CA ASN A 27 -16.08 -2.29 0.37
C ASN A 27 -15.25 -1.73 -0.78
N TYR A 28 -14.71 -0.52 -0.62
CA TYR A 28 -13.93 0.16 -1.63
C TYR A 28 -12.48 0.28 -1.20
N THR A 29 -11.63 0.63 -2.14
CA THR A 29 -10.21 0.90 -1.86
C THR A 29 -9.81 2.22 -2.49
N LYS A 30 -9.13 3.05 -1.70
CA LYS A 30 -8.50 4.26 -2.21
C LYS A 30 -7.05 3.95 -2.50
N VAL A 31 -6.65 4.16 -3.75
CA VAL A 31 -5.27 3.92 -4.20
C VAL A 31 -4.59 5.28 -4.35
N PHE A 32 -3.62 5.55 -3.48
CA PHE A 32 -2.91 6.82 -3.48
C PHE A 32 -1.62 6.70 -4.26
N LEU A 33 -1.43 7.58 -5.23
CA LEU A 33 -0.29 7.54 -6.12
C LEU A 33 0.77 8.56 -5.70
N VAL A 34 2.00 8.30 -6.13
CA VAL A 34 3.14 9.18 -5.77
C VAL A 34 3.00 10.58 -6.34
N ASN A 35 2.21 10.75 -7.40
CA ASN A 35 1.98 12.08 -8.00
C ASN A 35 0.89 12.88 -7.29
N GLY A 36 0.34 12.37 -6.19
CA GLY A 36 -0.70 13.05 -5.43
C GLY A 36 -2.12 12.69 -5.84
N GLN A 37 -2.30 11.93 -6.91
CA GLN A 37 -3.63 11.49 -7.33
C GLN A 37 -4.14 10.35 -6.46
N MET A 38 -5.46 10.23 -6.36
CA MET A 38 -6.10 9.11 -5.69
C MET A 38 -7.11 8.49 -6.65
N ILE A 39 -7.05 7.17 -6.78
CA ILE A 39 -7.99 6.40 -7.58
C ILE A 39 -8.91 5.66 -6.64
N PHE A 40 -10.21 5.81 -6.85
CA PHE A 40 -11.21 5.11 -6.05
C PHE A 40 -11.60 3.83 -6.77
N SER A 41 -11.38 2.68 -6.11
CA SER A 41 -11.66 1.37 -6.70
C SER A 41 -12.82 0.72 -5.99
N SER A 42 -13.73 0.09 -6.74
CA SER A 42 -14.83 -0.67 -6.17
C SER A 42 -14.41 -2.06 -5.70
N THR A 43 -13.13 -2.39 -5.81
CA THR A 43 -12.58 -3.67 -5.36
C THR A 43 -12.10 -3.55 -3.92
N THR A 44 -12.35 -4.58 -3.10
CA THR A 44 -11.93 -4.54 -1.69
C THR A 44 -10.42 -4.60 -1.57
N LEU A 45 -9.91 -4.06 -0.45
CA LEU A 45 -8.46 -4.09 -0.18
C LEU A 45 -7.93 -5.52 -0.13
N LYS A 46 -8.68 -6.44 0.45
CA LYS A 46 -8.29 -7.85 0.51
C LYS A 46 -8.08 -8.44 -0.88
N THR A 47 -8.98 -8.13 -1.80
CA THR A 47 -8.89 -8.63 -3.17
C THR A 47 -7.67 -8.04 -3.88
N ILE A 48 -7.44 -6.73 -3.72
CA ILE A 48 -6.27 -6.09 -4.33
C ILE A 48 -4.99 -6.64 -3.71
N GLU A 49 -4.99 -6.84 -2.40
CA GLU A 49 -3.82 -7.42 -1.71
C GLU A 49 -3.45 -8.77 -2.29
N SER A 50 -4.43 -9.61 -2.62
CA SER A 50 -4.15 -10.91 -3.22
C SER A 50 -3.49 -10.78 -4.59
N ARG A 51 -3.77 -9.72 -5.31
CA ARG A 51 -3.15 -9.44 -6.60
C ARG A 51 -1.72 -8.92 -6.46
N LEU A 52 -1.34 -8.52 -5.24
CA LEU A 52 0.00 -8.02 -4.94
C LEU A 52 0.91 -9.11 -4.38
N ALA A 53 0.47 -10.37 -4.40
CA ALA A 53 1.21 -11.47 -3.79
C ALA A 53 2.63 -11.63 -4.33
N GLU A 54 2.85 -11.30 -5.60
CA GLU A 54 4.17 -11.39 -6.23
C GLU A 54 4.95 -10.08 -6.18
N ASN A 55 4.44 -9.10 -5.44
CA ASN A 55 5.07 -7.79 -5.31
C ASN A 55 5.43 -7.57 -3.82
N PRO A 56 6.58 -8.08 -3.36
CA PRO A 56 6.93 -8.06 -1.93
C PRO A 56 7.14 -6.67 -1.37
N GLU A 57 7.23 -5.66 -2.22
CA GLU A 57 7.33 -4.28 -1.75
C GLU A 57 6.03 -3.79 -1.08
N PHE A 58 4.91 -4.48 -1.29
CA PHE A 58 3.65 -4.09 -0.65
C PHE A 58 3.45 -4.85 0.65
N LEU A 59 3.22 -4.11 1.73
CA LEU A 59 3.09 -4.69 3.07
C LEU A 59 1.78 -4.22 3.70
N ARG A 60 1.01 -5.18 4.21
CA ARG A 60 -0.17 -4.87 5.01
C ARG A 60 0.28 -4.48 6.40
N ILE A 61 0.12 -3.21 6.78
CA ILE A 61 0.63 -2.73 8.08
C ILE A 61 -0.45 -2.68 9.15
N ASN A 62 -1.71 -2.64 8.73
CA ASN A 62 -2.82 -2.78 9.66
C ASN A 62 -4.05 -3.22 8.86
N ARG A 63 -5.19 -3.29 9.56
CA ARG A 63 -6.40 -3.83 8.95
C ARG A 63 -6.85 -3.09 7.69
N GLY A 64 -6.58 -1.81 7.62
CA GLY A 64 -7.08 -0.96 6.53
C GLY A 64 -6.02 -0.39 5.61
N LEU A 65 -4.74 -0.79 5.77
CA LEU A 65 -3.66 -0.14 5.03
C LEU A 65 -2.65 -1.14 4.48
N VAL A 66 -2.33 -0.96 3.20
CA VAL A 66 -1.19 -1.60 2.54
C VAL A 66 -0.27 -0.48 2.06
N ILE A 67 1.00 -0.53 2.44
CA ILE A 67 1.98 0.48 2.00
C ILE A 67 2.95 -0.12 1.00
N ASN A 68 3.55 0.75 0.18
CA ASN A 68 4.66 0.38 -0.68
C ASN A 68 5.95 0.73 0.07
N ARG A 69 6.70 -0.31 0.51
CA ARG A 69 7.90 -0.05 1.31
C ARG A 69 9.00 0.67 0.54
N GLN A 70 8.95 0.67 -0.78
CA GLN A 70 9.90 1.44 -1.60
C GLN A 70 9.76 2.95 -1.35
N HIS A 71 8.61 3.38 -0.85
CA HIS A 71 8.35 4.78 -0.55
C HIS A 71 8.37 5.07 0.94
N VAL A 72 8.85 4.13 1.76
CA VAL A 72 9.01 4.37 3.19
C VAL A 72 10.24 5.23 3.42
N LYS A 73 10.02 6.35 4.11
CA LYS A 73 11.07 7.29 4.47
C LYS A 73 11.72 6.89 5.78
N THR A 74 10.91 6.60 6.79
CA THR A 74 11.40 6.15 8.10
C THR A 74 10.43 5.16 8.71
N TYR A 75 10.96 4.32 9.61
CA TYR A 75 10.16 3.42 10.42
C TYR A 75 10.70 3.44 11.85
N GLN A 76 9.91 3.94 12.78
CA GLN A 76 10.29 4.05 14.19
C GLN A 76 9.08 3.82 15.09
N GLU A 77 9.30 3.06 16.16
CA GLU A 77 8.32 2.91 17.24
C GLU A 77 6.91 2.55 16.74
N ALA A 78 6.85 1.59 15.81
CA ALA A 78 5.59 1.13 15.21
C ALA A 78 4.90 2.18 14.35
N SER A 79 5.62 3.19 13.89
CA SER A 79 5.09 4.20 12.97
C SER A 79 5.92 4.20 11.70
N VAL A 80 5.25 4.26 10.55
CA VAL A 80 5.88 4.32 9.24
C VAL A 80 5.58 5.68 8.63
N GLU A 81 6.62 6.38 8.20
CA GLU A 81 6.47 7.63 7.46
C GLU A 81 6.80 7.40 6.00
N LEU A 82 5.90 7.81 5.12
CA LEU A 82 6.09 7.67 3.67
C LEU A 82 6.71 8.92 3.07
N SER A 83 7.12 8.82 1.82
CA SER A 83 7.82 9.91 1.12
C SER A 83 6.98 11.19 1.00
N ASN A 84 5.66 11.11 1.12
CA ASN A 84 4.77 12.27 1.11
C ASN A 84 4.58 12.86 2.52
N ASN A 85 5.37 12.42 3.51
CA ASN A 85 5.34 12.87 4.90
C ASN A 85 4.12 12.44 5.70
N LEU A 86 3.29 11.55 5.16
CA LEU A 86 2.22 10.94 5.94
C LEU A 86 2.76 9.80 6.78
N SER A 87 2.26 9.68 8.00
CA SER A 87 2.67 8.63 8.94
C SER A 87 1.48 7.75 9.29
N PHE A 88 1.75 6.46 9.44
CA PHE A 88 0.72 5.48 9.77
C PHE A 88 1.22 4.57 10.88
N VAL A 89 0.30 4.14 11.73
CA VAL A 89 0.60 3.21 12.82
C VAL A 89 0.55 1.78 12.30
N VAL A 90 1.56 1.00 12.66
CA VAL A 90 1.62 -0.41 12.32
C VAL A 90 1.00 -1.21 13.46
N SER A 91 0.08 -2.13 13.14
CA SER A 91 -0.55 -2.96 14.16
C SER A 91 0.48 -3.91 14.79
N ARG A 92 0.20 -4.33 16.03
CA ARG A 92 1.10 -5.24 16.75
C ARG A 92 1.35 -6.52 15.98
N ARG A 93 0.33 -7.05 15.33
CA ARG A 93 0.44 -8.27 14.55
C ARG A 93 1.43 -8.14 13.40
N ARG A 94 1.56 -6.95 12.87
CA ARG A 94 2.29 -6.72 11.64
C ARG A 94 3.69 -6.18 11.84
N LYS A 95 4.06 -5.84 13.08
CA LYS A 95 5.39 -5.29 13.36
C LYS A 95 6.53 -6.19 12.91
N ALA A 96 6.38 -7.49 13.11
CA ALA A 96 7.44 -8.42 12.76
C ALA A 96 7.76 -8.41 11.26
N PHE A 97 6.78 -8.12 10.42
CA PHE A 97 6.98 -8.07 8.98
C PHE A 97 7.76 -6.85 8.52
N LEU A 98 7.88 -5.84 9.37
CA LEU A 98 8.56 -4.60 9.02
C LEU A 98 10.03 -4.61 9.40
N ASN A 99 10.49 -5.66 10.08
CA ASN A 99 11.91 -5.79 10.41
C ASN A 99 12.78 -5.93 9.16
N VAL A 100 12.18 -6.15 8.01
CA VAL A 100 12.88 -6.30 6.73
C VAL A 100 12.95 -4.98 5.94
N ILE A 101 12.36 -3.92 6.46
CA ILE A 101 12.42 -2.61 5.81
C ILE A 101 13.80 -1.91 6.06
#